data_76a907cc561513d56fdc0afcdcef2100
#
_entry.id   76a907cc561513d56fdc0afcdcef2100
#
_cell.length_a   1.000
_cell.length_b   1.000
_cell.length_c   1.000
_cell.angle_alpha   90.00
_cell.angle_beta   90.00
_cell.angle_gamma   90.00
#
_symmetry.space_group_name_H-M   'P 1'
#
loop_
_entity.id
_entity.type
_entity.pdbx_description
1 polymer ?
#
loop_
_entity_poly.entity_id
_entity_poly.type
_entity_poly.pdbx_seq_one_letter_code
_entity_poly.pdbx_strand_id
1 'polypeptide(L)'
;MSKMCLINVIIVLSLSSCATYQPNQVDDICKIFHGETDWYEDAQAANKRWGTPIGLMMAIIKQESTFRHDVKPPRPTFLFIPLPRRSSAYGYAQAQNPAWQDYQKATGNWSHDRDDF
;
A
#
# COMPACT_ATOMS: atom_id res chain seq x y z
N MET A 1 -39.82 -27.92 38.60
CA MET A 1 -39.92 -27.38 37.22
C MET A 1 -38.81 -26.37 37.03
N SER A 2 -37.72 -26.82 36.47
CA SER A 2 -36.52 -25.99 36.28
C SER A 2 -36.62 -25.27 34.92
N LYS A 3 -36.68 -23.93 34.96
CA LYS A 3 -36.61 -23.10 33.76
C LYS A 3 -35.13 -22.92 33.39
N MET A 4 -34.69 -23.69 32.41
CA MET A 4 -33.40 -23.47 31.76
C MET A 4 -33.44 -22.15 30.96
N CYS A 5 -32.74 -21.15 31.48
CA CYS A 5 -32.51 -19.89 30.79
C CYS A 5 -31.36 -20.10 29.77
N LEU A 6 -31.72 -20.23 28.51
CA LEU A 6 -30.75 -20.27 27.41
C LEU A 6 -30.18 -18.86 27.20
N ILE A 7 -29.01 -18.62 27.72
CA ILE A 7 -28.23 -17.40 27.43
C ILE A 7 -27.65 -17.54 26.03
N ASN A 8 -28.28 -16.87 25.07
CA ASN A 8 -27.75 -16.72 23.71
C ASN A 8 -26.59 -15.73 23.77
N VAL A 9 -25.36 -16.24 23.83
CA VAL A 9 -24.15 -15.42 23.69
C VAL A 9 -23.98 -15.13 22.23
N ILE A 10 -24.42 -13.95 21.80
CA ILE A 10 -24.12 -13.40 20.46
C ILE A 10 -22.66 -12.93 20.50
N ILE A 11 -21.76 -13.74 19.97
CA ILE A 11 -20.38 -13.34 19.72
C ILE A 11 -20.40 -12.41 18.50
N VAL A 12 -20.40 -11.11 18.76
CA VAL A 12 -20.17 -10.10 17.72
C VAL A 12 -18.69 -10.17 17.37
N LEU A 13 -18.35 -10.89 16.29
CA LEU A 13 -17.02 -10.77 15.68
C LEU A 13 -16.93 -9.37 15.06
N SER A 14 -16.29 -8.46 15.77
CA SER A 14 -15.85 -7.18 15.18
C SER A 14 -14.75 -7.48 14.17
N LEU A 15 -15.13 -7.56 12.90
CA LEU A 15 -14.19 -7.52 11.78
C LEU A 15 -13.57 -6.12 11.76
N SER A 16 -12.42 -5.96 12.43
CA SER A 16 -11.58 -4.80 12.26
C SER A 16 -11.05 -4.84 10.83
N SER A 17 -11.75 -4.20 9.91
CA SER A 17 -11.23 -3.93 8.58
C SER A 17 -10.04 -2.98 8.76
N CYS A 18 -8.84 -3.47 8.53
CA CYS A 18 -7.67 -2.62 8.35
C CYS A 18 -7.87 -1.86 7.03
N ALA A 19 -8.54 -0.72 7.09
CA ALA A 19 -8.68 0.16 5.94
C ALA A 19 -7.33 0.83 5.69
N THR A 20 -6.73 0.56 4.54
CA THR A 20 -5.51 1.25 4.11
C THR A 20 -5.83 2.72 3.82
N TYR A 21 -5.00 3.63 4.35
CA TYR A 21 -5.18 5.05 4.14
C TYR A 21 -5.08 5.43 2.66
N GLN A 22 -6.04 6.21 2.19
CA GLN A 22 -6.05 6.80 0.86
C GLN A 22 -6.25 8.32 0.97
N PRO A 23 -5.26 9.15 0.59
CA PRO A 23 -5.40 10.59 0.67
C PRO A 23 -6.52 11.13 -0.22
N ASN A 24 -7.34 12.03 0.31
CA ASN A 24 -8.37 12.73 -0.46
C ASN A 24 -7.80 13.92 -1.25
N GLN A 25 -6.70 14.50 -0.78
CA GLN A 25 -6.04 15.67 -1.36
C GLN A 25 -4.60 15.34 -1.73
N VAL A 26 -4.43 14.67 -2.86
CA VAL A 26 -3.16 14.15 -3.36
C VAL A 26 -2.17 15.22 -3.84
N ASP A 27 -2.61 16.47 -3.93
CA ASP A 27 -1.79 17.63 -4.31
C ASP A 27 -1.18 18.36 -3.12
N ASP A 28 -1.59 18.02 -1.89
CA ASP A 28 -1.15 18.67 -0.66
C ASP A 28 -0.40 17.70 0.24
N ILE A 29 0.92 17.73 0.14
CA ILE A 29 1.82 16.84 0.91
C ILE A 29 1.63 17.00 2.43
N CYS A 30 1.34 18.21 2.92
CA CYS A 30 1.12 18.44 4.35
C CYS A 30 -0.14 17.71 4.82
N LYS A 31 -1.21 17.75 4.02
CA LYS A 31 -2.46 17.05 4.35
C LYS A 31 -2.32 15.54 4.27
N ILE A 32 -1.52 15.03 3.32
CA ILE A 32 -1.19 13.61 3.25
C ILE A 32 -0.53 13.16 4.55
N PHE A 33 0.53 13.84 4.99
CA PHE A 33 1.24 13.49 6.21
C PHE A 33 0.45 13.76 7.50
N HIS A 34 -0.50 14.69 7.48
CA HIS A 34 -1.44 14.87 8.60
C HIS A 34 -2.45 13.72 8.70
N GLY A 35 -2.82 13.15 7.59
CA GLY A 35 -3.75 12.00 7.54
C GLY A 35 -3.09 10.67 7.92
N GLU A 36 -1.78 10.55 7.65
CA GLU A 36 -0.99 9.35 7.97
C GLU A 36 0.43 9.77 8.37
N THR A 37 0.66 9.88 9.66
CA THR A 37 1.93 10.39 10.21
C THR A 37 3.10 9.44 9.99
N ASP A 38 2.85 8.13 9.98
CA ASP A 38 3.87 7.10 9.76
C ASP A 38 4.52 7.26 8.39
N TRP A 39 3.77 7.69 7.37
CA TRP A 39 4.32 7.98 6.04
C TRP A 39 5.37 9.07 6.04
N TYR A 40 5.24 10.08 6.93
CA TYR A 40 6.26 11.10 7.05
C TYR A 40 7.55 10.54 7.67
N GLU A 41 7.42 9.69 8.68
CA GLU A 41 8.56 9.03 9.32
C GLU A 41 9.29 8.10 8.35
N ASP A 42 8.55 7.32 7.56
CA ASP A 42 9.10 6.45 6.52
C ASP A 42 9.80 7.26 5.43
N ALA A 43 9.20 8.34 4.96
CA ALA A 43 9.81 9.23 3.98
C ALA A 43 11.09 9.90 4.51
N GLN A 44 11.12 10.28 5.80
CA GLN A 44 12.33 10.79 6.44
C GLN A 44 13.42 9.72 6.54
N ALA A 45 13.06 8.50 6.92
CA ALA A 45 14.00 7.38 7.01
C ALA A 45 14.61 7.07 5.63
N ALA A 46 13.80 7.04 4.57
CA ALA A 46 14.26 6.87 3.20
C ALA A 46 15.17 8.02 2.73
N ASN A 47 14.81 9.28 3.03
CA ASN A 47 15.65 10.44 2.74
C ASN A 47 17.02 10.34 3.44
N LYS A 48 17.02 9.99 4.71
CA LYS A 48 18.25 9.82 5.50
C LYS A 48 19.15 8.70 4.94
N ARG A 49 18.55 7.62 4.49
CA ARG A 49 19.28 6.44 4.00
C ARG A 49 19.82 6.63 2.58
N TRP A 50 19.01 7.22 1.70
CA TRP A 50 19.28 7.25 0.25
C TRP A 50 19.54 8.66 -0.29
N GLY A 51 19.34 9.71 0.51
CA GLY A 51 19.54 11.10 0.09
C GLY A 51 18.45 11.64 -0.84
N THR A 52 17.39 10.88 -1.12
CA THR A 52 16.32 11.30 -2.02
C THR A 52 15.41 12.32 -1.31
N PRO A 53 15.18 13.52 -1.88
CA PRO A 53 14.29 14.50 -1.28
C PRO A 53 12.86 13.95 -1.10
N ILE A 54 12.25 14.22 0.07
CA ILE A 54 10.90 13.73 0.40
C ILE A 54 9.89 14.17 -0.66
N GLY A 55 9.91 15.45 -1.08
CA GLY A 55 9.01 15.96 -2.11
C GLY A 55 9.13 15.23 -3.45
N LEU A 56 10.33 14.79 -3.83
CA LEU A 56 10.54 14.00 -5.05
C LEU A 56 9.94 12.59 -4.91
N MET A 57 10.14 11.93 -3.78
CA MET A 57 9.55 10.61 -3.52
C MET A 57 8.02 10.67 -3.59
N MET A 58 7.42 11.66 -2.92
CA MET A 58 5.97 11.85 -2.93
C MET A 58 5.43 12.19 -4.32
N ALA A 59 6.17 12.97 -5.13
CA ALA A 59 5.79 13.26 -6.51
C ALA A 59 5.82 12.02 -7.40
N ILE A 60 6.79 11.13 -7.22
CA ILE A 60 6.87 9.84 -7.92
C ILE A 60 5.68 8.97 -7.54
N ILE A 61 5.41 8.78 -6.24
CA ILE A 61 4.29 7.97 -5.77
C ILE A 61 2.96 8.52 -6.30
N LYS A 62 2.77 9.83 -6.28
CA LYS A 62 1.58 10.47 -6.86
C LYS A 62 1.45 10.12 -8.35
N GLN A 63 2.52 10.23 -9.12
CA GLN A 63 2.52 9.94 -10.56
C GLN A 63 2.26 8.47 -10.86
N GLU A 64 2.86 7.56 -10.08
CA GLU A 64 2.81 6.13 -10.35
C GLU A 64 1.51 5.46 -9.88
N SER A 65 0.97 5.87 -8.76
CA SER A 65 -0.19 5.19 -8.15
C SER A 65 -1.29 6.14 -7.66
N THR A 66 -1.05 7.45 -7.62
CA THR A 66 -1.92 8.42 -6.93
C THR A 66 -2.16 7.99 -5.47
N PHE A 67 -1.09 7.56 -4.80
CA PHE A 67 -1.10 7.05 -3.42
C PHE A 67 -2.02 5.84 -3.18
N ARG A 68 -2.28 5.06 -4.20
CA ARG A 68 -3.01 3.79 -4.06
C ARG A 68 -2.03 2.64 -3.89
N HIS A 69 -2.26 1.82 -2.87
CA HIS A 69 -1.38 0.70 -2.54
C HIS A 69 -1.50 -0.50 -3.51
N ASP A 70 -2.66 -0.69 -4.11
CA ASP A 70 -3.04 -1.90 -4.85
C ASP A 70 -2.95 -1.77 -6.38
N VAL A 71 -2.33 -0.70 -6.89
CA VAL A 71 -2.28 -0.41 -8.33
C VAL A 71 -1.45 -1.45 -9.06
N LYS A 72 -2.04 -1.96 -10.13
CA LYS A 72 -1.41 -2.89 -11.10
C LYS A 72 -1.69 -2.39 -12.51
N PRO A 73 -0.76 -2.60 -13.46
CA PRO A 73 -1.02 -2.32 -14.88
C PRO A 73 -2.25 -3.07 -15.37
N PRO A 74 -3.01 -2.50 -16.31
CA PRO A 74 -4.18 -3.17 -16.89
C PRO A 74 -3.78 -4.47 -17.59
N ARG A 75 -4.68 -5.44 -17.60
CA ARG A 75 -4.51 -6.66 -18.40
C ARG A 75 -4.95 -6.38 -19.83
N PRO A 76 -4.14 -6.69 -20.83
CA PRO A 76 -4.61 -6.70 -22.20
C PRO A 76 -5.63 -7.82 -22.38
N THR A 77 -6.60 -7.63 -23.25
CA THR A 77 -7.61 -8.65 -23.60
C THR A 77 -7.52 -8.97 -25.08
N PHE A 78 -7.70 -10.24 -25.41
CA PHE A 78 -7.85 -10.69 -26.78
C PHE A 78 -9.14 -11.52 -26.89
N LEU A 79 -10.06 -11.12 -27.74
CA LEU A 79 -11.38 -11.75 -27.90
C LEU A 79 -12.09 -12.02 -26.54
N PHE A 80 -12.08 -11.00 -25.65
CA PHE A 80 -12.63 -11.06 -24.29
C PHE A 80 -11.89 -11.96 -23.29
N ILE A 81 -10.79 -12.61 -23.71
CA ILE A 81 -9.94 -13.43 -22.83
C ILE A 81 -8.86 -12.53 -22.23
N PRO A 82 -8.76 -12.42 -20.88
CA PRO A 82 -7.71 -11.66 -20.26
C PRO A 82 -6.35 -12.33 -20.43
N LEU A 83 -5.39 -11.60 -20.98
CA LEU A 83 -4.01 -12.05 -21.15
C LEU A 83 -3.15 -11.70 -19.91
N PRO A 84 -1.97 -12.32 -19.76
CA PRO A 84 -1.01 -11.92 -18.73
C PRO A 84 -0.65 -10.44 -18.84
N ARG A 85 -0.40 -9.79 -17.69
CA ARG A 85 0.10 -8.40 -17.67
C ARG A 85 1.49 -8.32 -18.30
N ARG A 86 1.71 -7.27 -19.08
CA ARG A 86 3.01 -7.02 -19.74
C ARG A 86 4.08 -6.52 -18.77
N SER A 87 3.68 -6.04 -17.59
CA SER A 87 4.57 -5.51 -16.56
C SER A 87 4.21 -6.11 -15.20
N SER A 88 5.23 -6.32 -14.38
CA SER A 88 5.10 -6.75 -12.99
C SER A 88 5.03 -5.58 -11.99
N ALA A 89 4.86 -4.34 -12.46
CA ALA A 89 4.71 -3.16 -11.62
C ALA A 89 3.56 -3.32 -10.62
N TYR A 90 3.81 -2.92 -9.37
CA TYR A 90 2.82 -3.04 -8.30
C TYR A 90 3.06 -2.03 -7.19
N GLY A 91 1.98 -1.62 -6.52
CA GLY A 91 2.01 -0.84 -5.30
C GLY A 91 2.23 0.66 -5.51
N TYR A 92 2.63 1.33 -4.46
CA TYR A 92 2.77 2.79 -4.42
C TYR A 92 3.72 3.36 -5.47
N ALA A 93 4.91 2.78 -5.57
CA ALA A 93 5.95 3.25 -6.50
C ALA A 93 5.98 2.50 -7.84
N GLN A 94 5.03 1.60 -8.09
CA GLN A 94 4.97 0.76 -9.29
C GLN A 94 6.29 0.03 -9.59
N ALA A 95 7.01 -0.38 -8.54
CA ALA A 95 8.24 -1.13 -8.68
C ALA A 95 7.98 -2.48 -9.35
N GLN A 96 8.83 -2.84 -10.33
CA GLN A 96 8.79 -4.14 -10.98
C GLN A 96 9.53 -5.20 -10.16
N ASN A 97 9.24 -6.48 -10.40
CA ASN A 97 9.86 -7.59 -9.67
C ASN A 97 11.39 -7.52 -9.59
N PRO A 98 12.15 -7.26 -10.67
CA PRO A 98 13.60 -7.18 -10.56
C PRO A 98 14.09 -6.08 -9.63
N ALA A 99 13.51 -4.87 -9.74
CA ALA A 99 13.87 -3.74 -8.88
C ALA A 99 13.53 -4.01 -7.41
N TRP A 100 12.39 -4.64 -7.16
CA TRP A 100 11.99 -5.02 -5.81
C TRP A 100 12.92 -6.08 -5.20
N GLN A 101 13.30 -7.09 -5.97
CA GLN A 101 14.26 -8.10 -5.53
C GLN A 101 15.64 -7.49 -5.22
N ASP A 102 16.10 -6.54 -6.00
CA ASP A 102 17.36 -5.85 -5.75
C ASP A 102 17.30 -5.02 -4.46
N TYR A 103 16.18 -4.34 -4.21
CA TYR A 103 15.94 -3.65 -2.95
C TYR A 103 15.94 -4.63 -1.76
N GLN A 104 15.24 -5.75 -1.84
CA GLN A 104 15.18 -6.76 -0.78
C GLN A 104 16.58 -7.33 -0.48
N LYS A 105 17.36 -7.63 -1.50
CA LYS A 105 18.75 -8.11 -1.34
C LYS A 105 19.65 -7.06 -0.68
N ALA A 106 19.50 -5.79 -1.10
CA ALA A 106 20.34 -4.69 -0.59
C ALA A 106 20.00 -4.32 0.86
N THR A 107 18.76 -4.51 1.29
CA THR A 107 18.27 -4.07 2.59
C THR A 107 18.06 -5.21 3.59
N GLY A 108 17.92 -6.44 3.12
CA GLY A 108 17.50 -7.58 3.93
C GLY A 108 16.01 -7.53 4.33
N ASN A 109 15.22 -6.63 3.72
CA ASN A 109 13.82 -6.43 4.06
C ASN A 109 12.93 -7.39 3.24
N TRP A 110 12.69 -8.57 3.79
CA TRP A 110 11.90 -9.63 3.17
C TRP A 110 10.45 -9.70 3.69
N SER A 111 10.14 -8.93 4.72
CA SER A 111 8.84 -8.97 5.42
C SER A 111 7.80 -7.99 4.87
N HIS A 112 8.22 -7.05 4.04
CA HIS A 112 7.35 -6.04 3.43
C HIS A 112 7.17 -6.30 1.93
N ASP A 113 6.08 -5.75 1.37
CA ASP A 113 5.81 -5.78 -0.07
C ASP A 113 5.69 -4.34 -0.61
N ARG A 114 5.45 -4.21 -1.91
CA ARG A 114 5.36 -2.94 -2.65
C ARG A 114 4.08 -2.16 -2.38
N ASP A 115 3.13 -2.73 -1.69
CA ASP A 115 1.90 -2.10 -1.19
C ASP A 115 2.01 -1.58 0.25
N ASP A 116 3.14 -1.81 0.91
CA ASP A 116 3.54 -1.09 2.11
C ASP A 116 4.18 0.27 1.71
N PHE A 117 3.91 1.33 2.50
CA PHE A 117 4.45 2.66 2.23
C PHE A 117 5.89 2.78 2.72
#